data_56975199e346aaa8e2a8b4be2bd1c67b
#
_entry.id   56975199e346aaa8e2a8b4be2bd1c67b
#
_cell.length_a   1.000
_cell.length_b   1.000
_cell.length_c   1.000
_cell.angle_alpha   90.00
_cell.angle_beta   90.00
_cell.angle_gamma   90.00
#
_symmetry.space_group_name_H-M   'P 1'
#
loop_
_entity.id
_entity.type
_entity.pdbx_description
1 polymer ?
#
loop_
_entity_poly.entity_id
_entity_poly.type
_entity_poly.pdbx_seq_one_letter_code
_entity_poly.pdbx_strand_id
1 'polypeptide(L)'
;MAIADDRAKAVELALAQIEKQFGKGSIVRLGSREALLPIAVISTGSISFDAALGVGGIPRGRVTEVFGPESSGKTTICLQIIAEAQRAGGLAAVVDAEHALDPGYAKKLGVDVDNLLVSQPDSGATPASTEAAFDRPAERPLRLGSSTK
;
A
#
# COMPACT_ATOMS: atom_id res chain seq x y z
N MET A 1 29.38 4.48 37.19
CA MET A 1 29.44 5.06 35.84
C MET A 1 29.99 4.09 34.80
N ALA A 2 31.06 3.32 35.06
CA ALA A 2 31.69 2.37 34.10
C ALA A 2 30.77 1.27 33.55
N ILE A 3 29.90 0.66 34.35
CA ILE A 3 29.05 -0.48 33.95
C ILE A 3 27.96 -0.09 32.94
N ALA A 4 27.49 1.15 32.96
CA ALA A 4 26.49 1.66 31.99
C ALA A 4 27.13 1.89 30.62
N ASP A 5 28.38 2.32 30.57
CA ASP A 5 29.16 2.60 29.37
C ASP A 5 29.53 1.30 28.64
N ASP A 6 29.88 0.25 29.38
CA ASP A 6 30.20 -1.06 28.82
C ASP A 6 28.95 -1.74 28.20
N ARG A 7 27.79 -1.56 28.82
CA ARG A 7 26.53 -2.07 28.26
C ARG A 7 26.14 -1.34 26.98
N ALA A 8 26.32 -0.04 26.93
CA ALA A 8 26.04 0.76 25.73
C ALA A 8 26.91 0.33 24.54
N LYS A 9 28.21 0.15 24.77
CA LYS A 9 29.17 -0.37 23.77
C LYS A 9 28.83 -1.78 23.31
N ALA A 10 28.41 -2.67 24.20
CA ALA A 10 28.00 -4.02 23.85
C ALA A 10 26.76 -4.02 22.95
N VAL A 11 25.79 -3.14 23.21
CA VAL A 11 24.61 -2.96 22.36
C VAL A 11 24.99 -2.42 20.99
N GLU A 12 25.88 -1.44 20.91
CA GLU A 12 26.34 -0.90 19.62
C GLU A 12 27.07 -1.94 18.77
N LEU A 13 27.91 -2.77 19.37
CA LEU A 13 28.57 -3.89 18.68
C LEU A 13 27.57 -4.92 18.18
N ALA A 14 26.55 -5.26 18.96
CA ALA A 14 25.50 -6.18 18.57
C ALA A 14 24.67 -5.62 17.40
N LEU A 15 24.31 -4.33 17.43
CA LEU A 15 23.62 -3.65 16.34
C LEU A 15 24.44 -3.67 15.05
N ALA A 16 25.74 -3.37 15.13
CA ALA A 16 26.63 -3.39 13.98
C ALA A 16 26.78 -4.81 13.38
N GLN A 17 26.76 -5.87 14.20
CA GLN A 17 26.78 -7.26 13.73
C GLN A 17 25.47 -7.62 13.00
N ILE A 18 24.32 -7.22 13.53
CA ILE A 18 23.01 -7.45 12.91
C ILE A 18 22.96 -6.75 11.57
N GLU A 19 23.35 -5.48 11.48
CA GLU A 19 23.38 -4.75 10.21
C GLU A 19 24.34 -5.37 9.17
N LYS A 20 25.47 -5.90 9.63
CA LYS A 20 26.41 -6.59 8.74
C LYS A 20 25.84 -7.90 8.18
N GLN A 21 25.04 -8.61 8.98
CA GLN A 21 24.49 -9.92 8.63
C GLN A 21 23.19 -9.80 7.82
N PHE A 22 22.31 -8.86 8.15
CA PHE A 22 20.95 -8.75 7.59
C PHE A 22 20.74 -7.50 6.72
N GLY A 23 21.75 -6.64 6.61
CA GLY A 23 21.71 -5.42 5.83
C GLY A 23 21.41 -4.18 6.68
N LYS A 24 21.80 -3.01 6.15
CA LYS A 24 21.62 -1.72 6.81
C LYS A 24 20.13 -1.42 6.97
N GLY A 25 19.71 -1.01 8.17
CA GLY A 25 18.32 -0.72 8.49
C GLY A 25 17.49 -1.93 8.94
N SER A 26 18.10 -3.14 9.08
CA SER A 26 17.43 -4.32 9.61
C SER A 26 17.03 -4.19 11.08
N ILE A 27 17.71 -3.31 11.81
CA ILE A 27 17.37 -2.91 13.16
C ILE A 27 17.60 -1.42 13.33
N VAL A 28 16.61 -0.70 13.88
CA VAL A 28 16.70 0.75 14.13
C VAL A 28 16.19 1.09 15.53
N ARG A 29 16.69 2.16 16.12
CA ARG A 29 16.12 2.69 17.35
C ARG A 29 14.84 3.43 17.02
N LEU A 30 13.74 3.13 17.69
CA LEU A 30 12.42 3.70 17.42
C LEU A 30 12.39 5.25 17.41
N GLY A 31 13.24 5.88 18.19
CA GLY A 31 13.38 7.35 18.23
C GLY A 31 14.40 7.93 17.24
N SER A 32 15.03 7.11 16.40
CA SER A 32 15.96 7.62 15.39
C SER A 32 15.24 8.17 14.16
N ARG A 33 15.88 9.09 13.43
CA ARG A 33 15.32 9.63 12.18
C ARG A 33 15.15 8.56 11.10
N GLU A 34 15.97 7.52 11.14
CA GLU A 34 15.88 6.38 10.22
C GLU A 34 14.62 5.54 10.45
N ALA A 35 14.06 5.53 11.68
CA ALA A 35 12.77 4.90 11.97
C ALA A 35 11.56 5.68 11.43
N LEU A 36 11.75 6.95 11.09
CA LEU A 36 10.74 7.84 10.51
C LEU A 36 10.83 7.86 8.97
N LEU A 37 10.90 6.69 8.35
CA LEU A 37 10.82 6.63 6.88
C LEU A 37 9.50 7.23 6.42
N PRO A 38 9.52 8.14 5.41
CA PRO A 38 8.29 8.69 4.86
C PRO A 38 7.43 7.54 4.31
N ILE A 39 6.24 7.40 4.84
CA ILE A 39 5.28 6.40 4.38
C ILE A 39 4.77 6.86 3.03
N ALA A 40 4.99 6.06 1.98
CA ALA A 40 4.39 6.31 0.69
C ALA A 40 2.87 6.13 0.80
N VAL A 41 2.11 7.12 0.34
CA VAL A 41 0.65 7.14 0.45
C VAL A 41 -0.01 7.34 -0.92
N ILE A 42 -1.31 7.03 -0.97
CA ILE A 42 -2.23 7.42 -2.04
C ILE A 42 -3.20 8.41 -1.40
N SER A 43 -3.33 9.61 -1.97
CA SER A 43 -4.31 10.59 -1.52
C SER A 43 -5.73 10.02 -1.59
N THR A 44 -6.60 10.42 -0.69
CA THR A 44 -8.03 10.09 -0.75
C THR A 44 -8.82 11.01 -1.69
N GLY A 45 -8.16 12.05 -2.24
CA GLY A 45 -8.82 13.10 -3.02
C GLY A 45 -9.52 14.15 -2.15
N SER A 46 -9.49 14.00 -0.83
CA SER A 46 -10.06 14.94 0.13
C SER A 46 -8.99 15.47 1.07
N ILE A 47 -8.67 16.76 0.97
CA ILE A 47 -7.63 17.41 1.79
C ILE A 47 -7.92 17.26 3.28
N SER A 48 -9.18 17.40 3.69
CA SER A 48 -9.57 17.29 5.11
C SER A 48 -9.44 15.85 5.62
N PHE A 49 -9.75 14.87 4.78
CA PHE A 49 -9.62 13.45 5.15
C PHE A 49 -8.13 13.04 5.21
N ASP A 50 -7.33 13.45 4.24
CA ASP A 50 -5.89 13.21 4.21
C ASP A 50 -5.20 13.84 5.44
N ALA A 51 -5.59 15.04 5.82
CA ALA A 51 -5.11 15.70 7.04
C ALA A 51 -5.51 14.95 8.32
N ALA A 52 -6.75 14.45 8.38
CA ALA A 52 -7.25 13.68 9.53
C ALA A 52 -6.53 12.33 9.70
N LEU A 53 -6.11 11.70 8.60
CA LEU A 53 -5.30 10.47 8.64
C LEU A 53 -3.88 10.70 9.18
N GLY A 54 -3.40 11.94 9.23
CA GLY A 54 -2.11 12.32 9.78
C GLY A 54 -0.89 11.99 8.90
N VAL A 55 -1.04 11.07 7.95
CA VAL A 55 0.04 10.65 7.01
C VAL A 55 -0.19 11.18 5.59
N GLY A 56 -1.30 11.89 5.35
CA GLY A 56 -1.61 12.54 4.08
C GLY A 56 -2.24 11.61 3.02
N GLY A 57 -2.83 10.49 3.43
CA GLY A 57 -3.51 9.55 2.54
C GLY A 57 -3.51 8.13 3.05
N ILE A 58 -3.87 7.19 2.18
CA ILE A 58 -3.88 5.76 2.47
C ILE A 58 -2.47 5.19 2.30
N PRO A 59 -1.90 4.51 3.30
CA PRO A 59 -0.54 3.99 3.22
C PRO A 59 -0.42 2.86 2.20
N ARG A 60 0.59 2.95 1.33
CA ARG A 60 0.89 1.91 0.34
C ARG A 60 1.43 0.63 1.00
N GLY A 61 1.12 -0.52 0.40
CA GLY A 61 1.60 -1.83 0.87
C GLY A 61 0.97 -2.29 2.18
N ARG A 62 -0.19 -1.73 2.54
CA ARG A 62 -0.95 -2.12 3.73
C ARG A 62 -2.41 -2.34 3.37
N VAL A 63 -3.08 -3.17 4.18
CA VAL A 63 -4.54 -3.31 4.14
C VAL A 63 -5.15 -2.17 4.96
N THR A 64 -6.13 -1.48 4.36
CA THR A 64 -6.90 -0.42 5.01
C THR A 64 -8.37 -0.81 4.98
N GLU A 65 -9.00 -0.89 6.14
CA GLU A 65 -10.43 -1.15 6.26
C GLU A 65 -11.21 0.17 6.31
N VAL A 66 -12.27 0.28 5.48
CA VAL A 66 -13.22 1.40 5.49
C VAL A 66 -14.58 0.86 5.91
N PHE A 67 -15.05 1.25 7.08
CA PHE A 67 -16.31 0.76 7.64
C PHE A 67 -17.24 1.92 8.03
N GLY A 68 -18.52 1.62 8.15
CA GLY A 68 -19.56 2.58 8.50
C GLY A 68 -20.94 2.10 8.08
N PRO A 69 -22.01 2.79 8.47
CA PRO A 69 -23.38 2.44 8.09
C PRO A 69 -23.61 2.52 6.58
N GLU A 70 -24.72 2.00 6.11
CA GLU A 70 -25.16 2.16 4.73
C GLU A 70 -25.24 3.64 4.34
N SER A 71 -24.97 3.94 3.08
CA SER A 71 -25.00 5.30 2.53
C SER A 71 -24.04 6.30 3.19
N SER A 72 -23.06 5.84 3.97
CA SER A 72 -22.06 6.71 4.61
C SER A 72 -20.93 7.19 3.69
N GLY A 73 -20.95 6.80 2.42
CA GLY A 73 -19.93 7.21 1.44
C GLY A 73 -18.69 6.31 1.35
N LYS A 74 -18.72 5.10 1.91
CA LYS A 74 -17.60 4.13 1.84
C LYS A 74 -17.14 3.89 0.40
N THR A 75 -18.06 3.52 -0.48
CA THR A 75 -17.78 3.28 -1.90
C THR A 75 -17.29 4.57 -2.60
N THR A 76 -17.85 5.71 -2.25
CA THR A 76 -17.42 7.00 -2.79
C THR A 76 -15.94 7.28 -2.49
N ILE A 77 -15.52 7.15 -1.23
CA ILE A 77 -14.13 7.38 -0.86
C ILE A 77 -13.19 6.35 -1.49
N CYS A 78 -13.61 5.08 -1.59
CA CYS A 78 -12.82 4.06 -2.28
C CYS A 78 -12.62 4.40 -3.77
N LEU A 79 -13.64 4.84 -4.46
CA LEU A 79 -13.55 5.26 -5.87
C LEU A 79 -12.67 6.50 -6.06
N GLN A 80 -12.71 7.45 -5.13
CA GLN A 80 -11.80 8.61 -5.15
C GLN A 80 -10.35 8.18 -4.96
N ILE A 81 -10.07 7.26 -4.04
CA ILE A 81 -8.72 6.70 -3.84
C ILE A 81 -8.22 6.00 -5.11
N ILE A 82 -9.10 5.24 -5.79
CA ILE A 82 -8.78 4.61 -7.08
C ILE A 82 -8.41 5.66 -8.12
N ALA A 83 -9.21 6.72 -8.24
CA ALA A 83 -8.94 7.81 -9.18
C ALA A 83 -7.58 8.47 -8.90
N GLU A 84 -7.25 8.73 -7.63
CA GLU A 84 -5.95 9.29 -7.25
C GLU A 84 -4.79 8.32 -7.52
N ALA A 85 -4.99 7.01 -7.28
CA ALA A 85 -4.01 6.00 -7.61
C ALA A 85 -3.70 5.95 -9.11
N GLN A 86 -4.75 6.00 -9.95
CA GLN A 86 -4.62 6.04 -11.41
C GLN A 86 -3.96 7.33 -11.90
N ARG A 87 -4.30 8.51 -11.34
CA ARG A 87 -3.63 9.79 -11.64
C ARG A 87 -2.15 9.77 -11.31
N ALA A 88 -1.76 9.03 -10.28
CA ALA A 88 -0.36 8.81 -9.93
C ALA A 88 0.34 7.76 -10.83
N GLY A 89 -0.30 7.28 -11.90
CA GLY A 89 0.24 6.29 -12.84
C GLY A 89 0.16 4.84 -12.33
N GLY A 90 -0.61 4.59 -11.27
CA GLY A 90 -0.85 3.25 -10.75
C GLY A 90 -1.96 2.51 -11.49
N LEU A 91 -1.94 1.18 -11.39
CA LEU A 91 -3.04 0.31 -11.81
C LEU A 91 -3.98 0.09 -10.61
N ALA A 92 -5.28 -0.01 -10.91
CA ALA A 92 -6.29 -0.29 -9.91
C ALA A 92 -7.17 -1.47 -10.33
N ALA A 93 -7.61 -2.23 -9.32
CA ALA A 93 -8.55 -3.30 -9.51
C ALA A 93 -9.60 -3.29 -8.39
N VAL A 94 -10.80 -3.70 -8.72
CA VAL A 94 -11.94 -3.80 -7.80
C VAL A 94 -12.47 -5.22 -7.82
N VAL A 95 -12.71 -5.78 -6.64
CA VAL A 95 -13.51 -6.98 -6.46
C VAL A 95 -14.88 -6.54 -5.95
N ASP A 96 -15.88 -6.58 -6.82
CA ASP A 96 -17.24 -6.11 -6.55
C ASP A 96 -18.16 -7.33 -6.30
N ALA A 97 -18.16 -7.81 -5.05
CA ALA A 97 -18.98 -8.96 -4.66
C ALA A 97 -20.48 -8.63 -4.53
N GLU A 98 -20.83 -7.36 -4.41
CA GLU A 98 -22.21 -6.89 -4.28
C GLU A 98 -22.85 -6.54 -5.63
N HIS A 99 -22.06 -6.52 -6.71
CA HIS A 99 -22.48 -6.08 -8.06
C HIS A 99 -23.10 -4.66 -8.07
N ALA A 100 -22.60 -3.81 -7.18
CA ALA A 100 -23.13 -2.47 -6.93
C ALA A 100 -22.30 -1.34 -7.55
N LEU A 101 -21.21 -1.66 -8.26
CA LEU A 101 -20.35 -0.69 -8.89
C LEU A 101 -21.07 -0.04 -10.10
N ASP A 102 -21.30 1.27 -10.01
CA ASP A 102 -21.84 2.08 -11.12
C ASP A 102 -20.68 2.75 -11.88
N PRO A 103 -20.41 2.34 -13.14
CA PRO A 103 -19.33 2.94 -13.94
C PRO A 103 -19.57 4.43 -14.24
N GLY A 104 -20.83 4.85 -14.37
CA GLY A 104 -21.18 6.25 -14.59
C GLY A 104 -20.84 7.12 -13.38
N TYR A 105 -21.09 6.61 -12.19
CA TYR A 105 -20.71 7.30 -10.94
C TYR A 105 -19.20 7.30 -10.74
N ALA A 106 -18.52 6.18 -10.97
CA ALA A 106 -17.07 6.08 -10.89
C ALA A 106 -16.38 7.10 -11.81
N LYS A 107 -16.86 7.23 -13.06
CA LYS A 107 -16.34 8.21 -14.02
C LYS A 107 -16.52 9.66 -13.55
N LYS A 108 -17.65 9.98 -12.91
CA LYS A 108 -17.89 11.32 -12.34
C LYS A 108 -16.92 11.65 -11.19
N LEU A 109 -16.46 10.65 -10.46
CA LEU A 109 -15.45 10.80 -9.41
C LEU A 109 -14.02 10.86 -9.96
N GLY A 110 -13.84 10.72 -11.27
CA GLY A 110 -12.55 10.82 -11.94
C GLY A 110 -11.82 9.50 -12.12
N VAL A 111 -12.49 8.37 -11.92
CA VAL A 111 -11.94 7.05 -12.21
C VAL A 111 -11.83 6.88 -13.73
N ASP A 112 -10.67 6.42 -14.18
CA ASP A 112 -10.48 5.92 -15.55
C ASP A 112 -11.07 4.50 -15.62
N VAL A 113 -12.34 4.45 -16.04
CA VAL A 113 -13.11 3.19 -16.09
C VAL A 113 -12.63 2.26 -17.20
N ASP A 114 -12.00 2.80 -18.24
CA ASP A 114 -11.49 2.01 -19.37
C ASP A 114 -10.25 1.20 -18.97
N ASN A 115 -9.52 1.64 -17.97
CA ASN A 115 -8.32 0.99 -17.42
C ASN A 115 -8.54 0.42 -16.01
N LEU A 116 -9.76 0.40 -15.49
CA LEU A 116 -10.10 -0.21 -14.22
C LEU A 116 -10.37 -1.70 -14.40
N LEU A 117 -9.62 -2.54 -13.69
CA LEU A 117 -9.90 -3.98 -13.66
C LEU A 117 -11.03 -4.26 -12.66
N VAL A 118 -12.05 -4.99 -13.09
CA VAL A 118 -13.19 -5.34 -12.22
C VAL A 118 -13.39 -6.86 -12.25
N SER A 119 -13.44 -7.46 -11.07
CA SER A 119 -13.84 -8.85 -10.86
C SER A 119 -15.16 -8.86 -10.10
N GLN A 120 -16.14 -9.58 -10.61
CA GLN A 120 -17.47 -9.77 -9.98
C GLN A 120 -17.67 -11.26 -9.76
N PRO A 121 -17.17 -11.82 -8.64
CA PRO A 121 -17.33 -13.24 -8.36
C PRO A 121 -18.81 -13.56 -8.10
N ASP A 122 -19.33 -14.56 -8.79
CA ASP A 122 -20.65 -15.11 -8.50
C ASP A 122 -20.69 -15.69 -7.09
N SER A 123 -21.86 -15.65 -6.44
CA SER A 123 -22.12 -16.03 -5.04
C SER A 123 -21.86 -17.52 -4.68
N GLY A 124 -20.97 -18.18 -5.37
CA GLY A 124 -20.48 -19.55 -5.15
C GLY A 124 -18.99 -19.71 -5.38
N ALA A 125 -18.32 -18.69 -5.93
CA ALA A 125 -16.88 -18.72 -6.12
C ALA A 125 -16.17 -18.16 -4.88
N THR A 126 -15.34 -18.97 -4.25
CA THR A 126 -14.51 -18.55 -3.13
C THR A 126 -13.56 -17.43 -3.59
N PRO A 127 -13.33 -16.37 -2.80
CA PRO A 127 -12.40 -15.28 -3.12
C PRO A 127 -10.96 -15.74 -3.46
N ALA A 128 -10.62 -16.98 -3.12
CA ALA A 128 -9.31 -17.58 -3.31
C ALA A 128 -8.77 -17.51 -4.76
N SER A 129 -9.65 -17.53 -5.77
CA SER A 129 -9.21 -17.40 -7.17
C SER A 129 -8.84 -15.96 -7.55
N THR A 130 -9.40 -14.98 -6.85
CA THR A 130 -9.15 -13.55 -7.08
C THR A 130 -7.96 -13.08 -6.24
N GLU A 131 -7.82 -13.55 -4.99
CA GLU A 131 -6.62 -13.31 -4.16
C GLU A 131 -5.35 -13.81 -4.85
N ALA A 132 -5.36 -15.00 -5.44
CA ALA A 132 -4.22 -15.54 -6.15
C ALA A 132 -3.78 -14.71 -7.38
N ALA A 133 -4.68 -13.89 -7.94
CA ALA A 133 -4.34 -13.01 -9.06
C ALA A 133 -3.60 -11.74 -8.60
N PHE A 134 -3.80 -11.31 -7.35
CA PHE A 134 -3.18 -10.10 -6.79
C PHE A 134 -1.95 -10.37 -5.93
N ASP A 135 -1.75 -11.62 -5.50
CA ASP A 135 -0.62 -12.03 -4.63
C ASP A 135 0.66 -12.38 -5.41
N ARG A 136 0.78 -11.99 -6.66
CA ARG A 136 2.07 -12.09 -7.35
C ARG A 136 2.95 -10.93 -6.90
N PRO A 137 4.07 -11.20 -6.20
CA PRO A 137 5.09 -10.20 -5.99
C PRO A 137 5.50 -9.68 -7.37
N ALA A 138 5.64 -8.36 -7.52
CA ALA A 138 6.11 -7.73 -8.75
C ALA A 138 7.37 -8.47 -9.22
N GLU A 139 7.22 -9.32 -10.25
CA GLU A 139 8.33 -10.05 -10.82
C GLU A 139 9.37 -9.03 -11.27
N ARG A 140 10.62 -9.32 -10.89
CA ARG A 140 11.80 -8.55 -11.31
C ARG A 140 11.71 -8.24 -12.80
N PRO A 141 12.11 -7.04 -13.23
CA PRO A 141 12.15 -6.70 -14.64
C PRO A 141 12.97 -7.78 -15.37
N LEU A 142 12.36 -8.34 -16.40
CA LEU A 142 13.02 -9.27 -17.32
C LEU A 142 14.36 -8.67 -17.74
N ARG A 143 15.46 -9.30 -17.35
CA ARG A 143 16.77 -9.04 -17.95
C ARG A 143 16.66 -9.40 -19.43
N LEU A 144 16.49 -8.42 -20.28
CA LEU A 144 16.73 -8.59 -21.70
C LEU A 144 18.21 -8.95 -21.85
N GLY A 145 18.46 -10.22 -22.13
CA GLY A 145 19.80 -10.70 -22.45
C GLY A 145 20.30 -9.95 -23.67
N SER A 146 21.39 -9.21 -23.48
CA SER A 146 22.19 -8.68 -24.59
C SER A 146 22.83 -9.89 -25.28
N SER A 147 22.24 -10.30 -26.40
CA SER A 147 22.93 -11.18 -27.38
C SER A 147 23.95 -10.33 -28.12
N THR A 148 25.19 -10.42 -27.71
CA THR A 148 26.33 -9.97 -28.53
C THR A 148 26.78 -11.16 -29.40
N LYS A 149 26.64 -10.99 -30.69
CA LYS A 149 27.54 -11.60 -31.64
C LYS A 149 28.66 -10.66 -31.95
#